data_e1da0413ed7be1e00b4e274e827cad9f
#
_entry.id   e1da0413ed7be1e00b4e274e827cad9f
#
_cell.length_a   1.000
_cell.length_b   1.000
_cell.length_c   1.000
_cell.angle_alpha   90.00
_cell.angle_beta   90.00
_cell.angle_gamma   90.00
#
_symmetry.space_group_name_H-M   'P 1'
#
loop_
_entity.id
_entity.type
_entity.pdbx_description
1 polymer ?
#
loop_
_entity_poly.entity_id
_entity_poly.type
_entity_poly.pdbx_seq_one_letter_code
_entity_poly.pdbx_strand_id
1 'polypeptide(L)'
;MSELVNGKSQKKENLLNLSLDATEAEREKSPALQMGYDQNTKRWELIIQYNGTVEKLQEQLPQAEIYPLSGGYAIVRLPESQVDDLAGLSQVEYIEKPKRLYFEVNRAIRDTCIAPVQSGNQVSQNVYGRDADLSGRGTLTAIIDSGIDYFHPDFRNADGTTRIAALWDQEQNRIYTREELNRALEAGSRERAYEIVQSRDVSGHGTAVAGIAAGLDGAYRGIAYESDLLVVKLGTPLADSFPRTTELMRALDYVVGIAQEWRMPVAVNLSFGNTYGSHDGTSLLETYLNSMAERGRTSIIVGTGNEGYGMGHRAGFLQMGRPVEIELAVGEYQTGFGVQLWKLYQDRFSVEIFSPGGSSTGVIRESLGAQRLSYETEEILLYYGMPSPYSQAQEIYLDLIPKGSYIQDGLWKIRLIPEEIRDGQYDLWLPAGMALNRETRFLAASPDTTLTIPSTASRAISVGAYDDATQAYADFSGRGFARLGHPIKPELVAPGVNIITARAGGGYEAVTGTSFAAPFVTGSAALMMQWGIVNGNDPYLYGEKLKAYLIRGARSLPGETVYPNERVGYGALCLERSFPL
;
A
#
# COMPACT_ATOMS: atom_id res chain seq x y z
N MET A 1 -23.15 13.96 22.08
CA MET A 1 -23.60 14.83 20.98
C MET A 1 -22.36 15.16 20.19
N SER A 2 -22.21 14.63 18.97
CA SER A 2 -21.13 15.04 18.09
C SER A 2 -21.42 16.48 17.67
N GLU A 3 -20.56 17.41 18.03
CA GLU A 3 -20.69 18.80 17.62
C GLU A 3 -20.57 18.86 16.08
N LEU A 4 -21.65 19.29 15.43
CA LEU A 4 -21.63 19.64 14.02
C LEU A 4 -21.01 21.03 13.88
N VAL A 5 -19.79 21.10 13.38
CA VAL A 5 -19.21 22.38 12.96
C VAL A 5 -19.62 22.62 11.52
N ASN A 6 -20.35 23.68 11.27
CA ASN A 6 -20.93 24.03 9.95
C ASN A 6 -21.77 22.89 9.31
N GLY A 7 -22.46 22.07 10.11
CA GLY A 7 -23.30 20.97 9.62
C GLY A 7 -22.54 19.71 9.20
N LYS A 8 -21.22 19.65 9.37
CA LYS A 8 -20.38 18.50 8.96
C LYS A 8 -19.96 17.67 10.18
N SER A 9 -20.04 16.36 10.06
CA SER A 9 -19.57 15.44 11.08
C SER A 9 -18.03 15.34 11.07
N GLN A 10 -17.41 15.48 12.23
CA GLN A 10 -15.98 15.30 12.44
C GLN A 10 -15.52 13.84 12.28
N LYS A 11 -16.47 12.88 12.22
CA LYS A 11 -16.19 11.46 12.04
C LYS A 11 -15.89 11.07 10.58
N LYS A 12 -16.10 11.97 9.63
CA LYS A 12 -15.82 11.70 8.21
C LYS A 12 -14.45 12.22 7.82
N GLU A 13 -13.69 11.41 7.10
CA GLU A 13 -12.43 11.82 6.46
C GLU A 13 -12.63 13.11 5.62
N ASN A 14 -11.59 13.95 5.56
CA ASN A 14 -11.62 15.21 4.82
C ASN A 14 -11.96 15.01 3.34
N LEU A 15 -11.32 14.03 2.70
CA LEU A 15 -11.57 13.70 1.29
C LEU A 15 -13.00 13.20 1.06
N LEU A 16 -13.58 12.45 2.00
CA LEU A 16 -14.99 12.06 1.96
C LEU A 16 -15.91 13.28 2.08
N ASN A 17 -15.65 14.17 3.02
CA ASN A 17 -16.42 15.40 3.17
C ASN A 17 -16.37 16.25 1.89
N LEU A 18 -15.19 16.41 1.29
CA LEU A 18 -15.02 17.11 0.03
C LEU A 18 -15.77 16.41 -1.11
N SER A 19 -15.70 15.08 -1.18
CA SER A 19 -16.39 14.28 -2.20
C SER A 19 -17.91 14.39 -2.12
N LEU A 20 -18.46 14.48 -0.90
CA LEU A 20 -19.91 14.69 -0.66
C LEU A 20 -20.36 16.10 -1.03
N ASP A 21 -19.48 17.10 -0.88
CA ASP A 21 -19.76 18.48 -1.28
C ASP A 21 -19.57 18.74 -2.78
N ALA A 22 -18.79 17.89 -3.45
CA ALA A 22 -18.54 17.99 -4.87
C ALA A 22 -19.79 17.67 -5.69
N THR A 23 -20.00 18.42 -6.76
CA THR A 23 -21.03 18.11 -7.76
C THR A 23 -20.68 16.82 -8.50
N GLU A 24 -21.67 16.19 -9.13
CA GLU A 24 -21.44 14.98 -9.93
C GLU A 24 -20.41 15.24 -11.06
N ALA A 25 -20.51 16.38 -11.73
CA ALA A 25 -19.59 16.78 -12.79
C ALA A 25 -18.15 17.01 -12.29
N GLU A 26 -17.96 17.48 -11.06
CA GLU A 26 -16.64 17.63 -10.42
C GLU A 26 -16.08 16.28 -10.03
N ARG A 27 -16.90 15.38 -9.47
CA ARG A 27 -16.49 14.01 -9.14
C ARG A 27 -16.05 13.23 -10.38
N GLU A 28 -16.79 13.34 -11.49
CA GLU A 28 -16.43 12.68 -12.76
C GLU A 28 -15.06 13.09 -13.30
N LYS A 29 -14.65 14.31 -13.05
CA LYS A 29 -13.36 14.86 -13.51
C LYS A 29 -12.23 14.70 -12.50
N SER A 30 -12.54 14.28 -11.27
CA SER A 30 -11.56 14.04 -10.22
C SER A 30 -11.58 12.57 -9.79
N PRO A 31 -10.59 11.77 -10.22
CA PRO A 31 -10.48 10.36 -9.82
C PRO A 31 -10.45 10.15 -8.31
N ALA A 32 -9.85 11.09 -7.55
CA ALA A 32 -9.79 11.01 -6.10
C ALA A 32 -11.17 11.24 -5.45
N LEU A 33 -11.97 12.17 -5.97
CA LEU A 33 -13.32 12.44 -5.45
C LEU A 33 -14.32 11.34 -5.84
N GLN A 34 -14.17 10.76 -7.03
CA GLN A 34 -15.05 9.71 -7.55
C GLN A 34 -14.88 8.37 -6.84
N MET A 35 -13.68 8.07 -6.35
CA MET A 35 -13.36 6.75 -5.78
C MET A 35 -14.32 6.36 -4.65
N GLY A 36 -14.86 5.13 -4.74
CA GLY A 36 -15.84 4.59 -3.80
C GLY A 36 -17.29 4.98 -4.10
N TYR A 37 -17.56 5.83 -5.10
CA TYR A 37 -18.90 6.21 -5.51
C TYR A 37 -19.34 5.46 -6.77
N ASP A 38 -20.46 4.77 -6.70
CA ASP A 38 -21.09 4.13 -7.84
C ASP A 38 -22.17 5.08 -8.42
N GLN A 39 -21.90 5.62 -9.62
CA GLN A 39 -22.81 6.54 -10.31
C GLN A 39 -24.14 5.88 -10.68
N ASN A 40 -24.16 4.60 -11.01
CA ASN A 40 -25.37 3.92 -11.47
C ASN A 40 -26.35 3.69 -10.31
N THR A 41 -25.83 3.32 -9.14
CA THR A 41 -26.64 3.02 -7.95
C THR A 41 -26.74 4.18 -6.98
N LYS A 42 -25.97 5.27 -7.19
CA LYS A 42 -25.85 6.44 -6.29
C LYS A 42 -25.47 6.03 -4.87
N ARG A 43 -24.56 5.06 -4.75
CA ARG A 43 -24.09 4.51 -3.47
C ARG A 43 -22.62 4.77 -3.27
N TRP A 44 -22.26 4.98 -2.00
CA TRP A 44 -20.87 5.02 -1.53
C TRP A 44 -20.46 3.66 -0.99
N GLU A 45 -19.24 3.25 -1.27
CA GLU A 45 -18.51 2.22 -0.54
C GLU A 45 -17.53 2.92 0.41
N LEU A 46 -17.64 2.66 1.69
CA LEU A 46 -16.91 3.35 2.76
C LEU A 46 -16.27 2.32 3.71
N ILE A 47 -15.16 2.71 4.30
CA ILE A 47 -14.50 1.97 5.38
C ILE A 47 -14.90 2.63 6.69
N ILE A 48 -15.33 1.85 7.67
CA ILE A 48 -15.65 2.36 9.00
C ILE A 48 -14.87 1.63 10.09
N GLN A 49 -14.58 2.36 11.15
CA GLN A 49 -14.27 1.78 12.45
C GLN A 49 -15.46 2.01 13.37
N TYR A 50 -15.87 0.96 14.07
CA TYR A 50 -17.07 1.00 14.92
C TYR A 50 -16.91 0.15 16.19
N ASN A 51 -17.72 0.49 17.20
CA ASN A 51 -17.86 -0.25 18.45
C ASN A 51 -19.22 -0.97 18.50
N GLY A 52 -19.24 -2.16 19.09
CA GLY A 52 -20.47 -2.95 19.24
C GLY A 52 -20.62 -4.04 18.18
N THR A 53 -21.84 -4.30 17.72
CA THR A 53 -22.15 -5.41 16.81
C THR A 53 -22.70 -4.91 15.49
N VAL A 54 -22.44 -5.69 14.43
CA VAL A 54 -22.91 -5.41 13.05
C VAL A 54 -24.43 -5.39 12.97
N GLU A 55 -25.10 -6.25 13.73
CA GLU A 55 -26.56 -6.35 13.74
C GLU A 55 -27.20 -5.02 14.15
N LYS A 56 -26.62 -4.33 15.14
CA LYS A 56 -27.10 -3.00 15.56
C LYS A 56 -26.88 -1.93 14.50
N LEU A 57 -25.80 -2.02 13.73
CA LEU A 57 -25.58 -1.13 12.59
C LEU A 57 -26.61 -1.40 11.49
N GLN A 58 -26.84 -2.68 11.18
CA GLN A 58 -27.80 -3.10 10.15
C GLN A 58 -29.25 -2.72 10.50
N GLU A 59 -29.63 -2.82 11.78
CA GLU A 59 -30.96 -2.37 12.26
C GLU A 59 -31.16 -0.86 12.04
N GLN A 60 -30.13 -0.05 12.24
CA GLN A 60 -30.21 1.41 12.11
C GLN A 60 -30.06 1.87 10.65
N LEU A 61 -29.43 1.07 9.80
CA LEU A 61 -29.20 1.34 8.38
C LEU A 61 -29.67 0.15 7.53
N PRO A 62 -30.99 -0.09 7.42
CA PRO A 62 -31.51 -1.29 6.75
C PRO A 62 -31.24 -1.35 5.25
N GLN A 63 -30.90 -0.23 4.61
CA GLN A 63 -30.54 -0.17 3.19
C GLN A 63 -29.03 -0.28 2.93
N ALA A 64 -28.21 -0.29 3.99
CA ALA A 64 -26.78 -0.46 3.87
C ALA A 64 -26.43 -1.95 3.70
N GLU A 65 -25.46 -2.21 2.83
CA GLU A 65 -24.79 -3.50 2.74
C GLU A 65 -23.54 -3.42 3.61
N ILE A 66 -23.49 -4.16 4.72
CA ILE A 66 -22.38 -4.11 5.67
C ILE A 66 -21.58 -5.40 5.57
N TYR A 67 -20.31 -5.27 5.22
CA TYR A 67 -19.33 -6.35 5.23
C TYR A 67 -18.42 -6.18 6.46
N PRO A 68 -18.61 -6.97 7.53
CA PRO A 68 -17.78 -6.86 8.72
C PRO A 68 -16.37 -7.37 8.47
N LEU A 69 -15.41 -6.67 9.04
CA LEU A 69 -14.00 -7.05 9.10
C LEU A 69 -13.60 -7.24 10.56
N SER A 70 -12.48 -7.91 10.77
CA SER A 70 -11.95 -8.13 12.10
C SER A 70 -11.49 -6.82 12.76
N GLY A 71 -11.50 -6.77 14.10
CA GLY A 71 -10.96 -5.63 14.85
C GLY A 71 -11.87 -4.40 14.97
N GLY A 72 -13.19 -4.54 14.74
CA GLY A 72 -14.14 -3.42 14.79
C GLY A 72 -14.14 -2.57 13.53
N TYR A 73 -13.75 -3.14 12.40
CA TYR A 73 -13.83 -2.51 11.07
C TYR A 73 -14.96 -3.10 10.25
N ALA A 74 -15.51 -2.33 9.32
CA ALA A 74 -16.42 -2.82 8.30
C ALA A 74 -16.29 -2.01 7.01
N ILE A 75 -16.63 -2.67 5.88
CA ILE A 75 -16.91 -1.98 4.61
C ILE A 75 -18.42 -1.83 4.52
N VAL A 76 -18.87 -0.62 4.23
CA VAL A 76 -20.30 -0.28 4.18
C VAL A 76 -20.62 0.30 2.82
N ARG A 77 -21.59 -0.28 2.12
CA ARG A 77 -22.17 0.26 0.89
C ARG A 77 -23.56 0.81 1.20
N LEU A 78 -23.77 2.10 1.01
CA LEU A 78 -25.03 2.76 1.34
C LEU A 78 -25.33 3.92 0.37
N PRO A 79 -26.63 4.32 0.22
CA PRO A 79 -26.99 5.50 -0.55
C PRO A 79 -26.30 6.76 -0.03
N GLU A 80 -25.91 7.67 -0.93
CA GLU A 80 -25.27 8.96 -0.57
C GLU A 80 -26.06 9.71 0.50
N SER A 81 -27.40 9.69 0.43
CA SER A 81 -28.28 10.33 1.41
C SER A 81 -28.17 9.79 2.84
N GLN A 82 -27.61 8.61 3.04
CA GLN A 82 -27.48 7.97 4.36
C GLN A 82 -26.05 8.07 4.95
N VAL A 83 -25.12 8.71 4.25
CA VAL A 83 -23.75 8.87 4.77
C VAL A 83 -23.71 9.71 6.06
N ASP A 84 -24.55 10.74 6.16
CA ASP A 84 -24.66 11.55 7.35
C ASP A 84 -25.38 10.79 8.49
N ASP A 85 -26.34 9.93 8.18
CA ASP A 85 -26.97 9.06 9.16
C ASP A 85 -25.94 8.08 9.76
N LEU A 86 -25.11 7.46 8.92
CA LEU A 86 -24.00 6.62 9.33
C LEU A 86 -23.04 7.36 10.27
N ALA A 87 -22.66 8.58 9.91
CA ALA A 87 -21.79 9.42 10.75
C ALA A 87 -22.45 9.85 12.08
N GLY A 88 -23.77 9.95 12.11
CA GLY A 88 -24.57 10.27 13.30
C GLY A 88 -24.61 9.13 14.34
N LEU A 89 -24.32 7.90 13.95
CA LEU A 89 -24.38 6.74 14.85
C LEU A 89 -23.30 6.82 15.93
N SER A 90 -23.69 6.65 17.19
CA SER A 90 -22.76 6.73 18.34
C SER A 90 -21.71 5.62 18.31
N GLN A 91 -22.03 4.48 17.71
CA GLN A 91 -21.14 3.33 17.60
C GLN A 91 -20.12 3.46 16.46
N VAL A 92 -20.28 4.37 15.52
CA VAL A 92 -19.30 4.64 14.46
C VAL A 92 -18.29 5.65 14.99
N GLU A 93 -17.02 5.31 14.95
CA GLU A 93 -15.91 6.15 15.40
C GLU A 93 -15.38 7.03 14.28
N TYR A 94 -15.10 6.43 13.12
CA TYR A 94 -14.54 7.13 11.99
C TYR A 94 -14.96 6.48 10.67
N ILE A 95 -15.01 7.28 9.61
CA ILE A 95 -15.42 6.88 8.25
C ILE A 95 -14.40 7.40 7.26
N GLU A 96 -13.87 6.51 6.43
CA GLU A 96 -12.91 6.80 5.37
C GLU A 96 -13.41 6.26 4.04
N LYS A 97 -13.17 6.97 2.94
CA LYS A 97 -13.45 6.46 1.59
C LYS A 97 -12.29 5.59 1.09
N PRO A 98 -12.54 4.59 0.23
CA PRO A 98 -11.48 3.79 -0.35
C PRO A 98 -10.55 4.63 -1.22
N LYS A 99 -9.29 4.22 -1.32
CA LYS A 99 -8.25 4.85 -2.15
C LYS A 99 -7.76 3.87 -3.20
N ARG A 100 -7.29 4.37 -4.34
CA ARG A 100 -6.69 3.56 -5.40
C ARG A 100 -5.36 3.00 -4.93
N LEU A 101 -5.05 1.77 -5.36
CA LEU A 101 -3.77 1.12 -5.20
C LEU A 101 -3.12 1.00 -6.58
N TYR A 102 -1.82 1.33 -6.68
CA TYR A 102 -1.07 1.30 -7.92
C TYR A 102 -0.01 0.20 -7.85
N PHE A 103 0.11 -0.62 -8.90
CA PHE A 103 1.17 -1.62 -9.04
C PHE A 103 2.46 -0.97 -9.51
N GLU A 104 3.57 -1.47 -9.00
CA GLU A 104 4.89 -0.91 -9.26
C GLU A 104 5.74 -1.96 -9.99
N VAL A 105 6.30 -1.64 -11.15
CA VAL A 105 6.96 -2.60 -12.07
C VAL A 105 8.38 -2.19 -12.41
N ASN A 106 9.31 -3.08 -12.31
CA ASN A 106 10.55 -3.32 -13.09
C ASN A 106 11.86 -3.68 -12.37
N ARG A 107 12.44 -4.82 -12.74
CA ARG A 107 13.75 -5.49 -12.90
C ARG A 107 14.74 -5.61 -11.72
N ALA A 108 15.25 -6.78 -11.35
CA ALA A 108 16.46 -7.54 -11.19
C ALA A 108 16.98 -8.17 -9.87
N ILE A 109 17.83 -9.27 -9.77
CA ILE A 109 18.29 -10.24 -8.73
C ILE A 109 19.76 -10.14 -8.28
N ARG A 110 20.09 -10.37 -7.01
CA ARG A 110 21.02 -11.26 -6.25
C ARG A 110 21.58 -10.62 -4.99
N ASP A 111 21.67 -11.38 -3.85
CA ASP A 111 22.48 -11.20 -2.61
C ASP A 111 21.70 -11.00 -1.30
N THR A 112 20.95 -12.02 -0.89
CA THR A 112 20.19 -11.95 0.38
C THR A 112 20.66 -12.92 1.45
N CYS A 113 21.85 -13.55 1.30
CA CYS A 113 22.37 -14.57 2.21
C CYS A 113 21.37 -15.72 2.50
N ILE A 114 20.52 -16.06 1.52
CA ILE A 114 19.50 -17.10 1.66
C ILE A 114 20.07 -18.49 1.36
N ALA A 115 20.94 -18.59 0.35
CA ALA A 115 21.51 -19.87 -0.07
C ALA A 115 22.13 -20.70 1.06
N PRO A 116 22.89 -20.14 2.03
CA PRO A 116 23.42 -20.92 3.15
C PRO A 116 22.32 -21.54 4.01
N VAL A 117 21.18 -20.88 4.16
CA VAL A 117 20.07 -21.33 5.01
C VAL A 117 19.27 -22.46 4.35
N GLN A 118 19.25 -22.50 3.01
CA GLN A 118 18.57 -23.53 2.23
C GLN A 118 19.42 -24.76 1.92
N SER A 119 20.75 -24.66 1.98
CA SER A 119 21.66 -25.67 1.41
C SER A 119 22.05 -26.80 2.36
N GLY A 120 21.64 -26.77 3.63
CA GLY A 120 21.98 -27.80 4.61
C GLY A 120 23.49 -28.03 4.82
N ASN A 121 24.33 -27.03 4.50
CA ASN A 121 25.79 -27.13 4.63
C ASN A 121 26.25 -27.41 6.08
N GLN A 122 27.41 -28.07 6.24
CA GLN A 122 27.97 -28.32 7.58
C GLN A 122 28.15 -27.06 8.44
N VAL A 123 28.37 -25.90 7.83
CA VAL A 123 28.43 -24.60 8.51
C VAL A 123 27.06 -24.18 9.06
N SER A 124 26.01 -24.31 8.27
CA SER A 124 24.62 -24.04 8.71
C SER A 124 24.16 -25.07 9.76
N GLN A 125 24.54 -26.33 9.65
CA GLN A 125 24.24 -27.35 10.65
C GLN A 125 24.90 -27.07 12.01
N ASN A 126 26.08 -26.48 12.02
CA ASN A 126 26.81 -26.13 13.26
C ASN A 126 26.28 -24.88 13.94
N VAL A 127 25.70 -23.95 13.17
CA VAL A 127 25.19 -22.64 13.65
C VAL A 127 23.69 -22.70 13.97
N TYR A 128 22.90 -23.42 13.14
CA TYR A 128 21.42 -23.43 13.22
C TYR A 128 20.82 -24.76 13.69
N GLY A 129 21.64 -25.74 14.05
CA GLY A 129 21.20 -27.08 14.40
C GLY A 129 20.91 -27.98 13.20
N ARG A 130 20.35 -29.19 13.46
CA ARG A 130 20.12 -30.22 12.43
C ARG A 130 19.07 -29.86 11.37
N ASP A 131 18.37 -28.70 11.50
CA ASP A 131 17.23 -28.32 10.69
C ASP A 131 17.56 -27.22 9.67
N ALA A 132 18.78 -27.18 9.15
CA ALA A 132 19.26 -26.14 8.24
C ALA A 132 18.82 -26.34 6.77
N ASP A 133 17.82 -27.17 6.51
CA ASP A 133 17.19 -27.33 5.18
C ASP A 133 15.83 -26.62 5.19
N LEU A 134 15.87 -25.28 5.22
CA LEU A 134 14.66 -24.48 5.27
C LEU A 134 14.15 -24.18 3.87
N SER A 135 12.90 -24.52 3.64
CA SER A 135 12.21 -24.45 2.35
C SER A 135 10.85 -23.71 2.41
N GLY A 136 10.43 -23.35 3.63
CA GLY A 136 9.09 -22.79 3.88
C GLY A 136 8.03 -23.85 4.19
N ARG A 137 8.38 -25.12 4.28
CA ARG A 137 7.44 -26.21 4.56
C ARG A 137 6.68 -25.99 5.87
N GLY A 138 5.33 -26.18 5.82
CA GLY A 138 4.45 -25.97 6.96
C GLY A 138 4.12 -24.51 7.24
N THR A 139 4.47 -23.60 6.34
CA THR A 139 4.08 -22.18 6.39
C THR A 139 3.21 -21.79 5.22
N LEU A 140 2.47 -20.68 5.37
CA LEU A 140 1.73 -20.03 4.29
C LEU A 140 2.52 -18.83 3.78
N THR A 141 2.71 -18.75 2.46
CA THR A 141 3.12 -17.53 1.77
C THR A 141 1.90 -16.95 1.08
N ALA A 142 1.41 -15.84 1.59
CA ALA A 142 0.23 -15.19 1.04
C ALA A 142 0.62 -14.08 0.06
N ILE A 143 0.09 -14.13 -1.15
CA ILE A 143 0.29 -13.16 -2.22
C ILE A 143 -1.04 -12.44 -2.45
N ILE A 144 -1.10 -11.18 -2.05
CA ILE A 144 -2.25 -10.30 -2.31
C ILE A 144 -1.83 -9.36 -3.44
N ASP A 145 -2.30 -9.65 -4.67
CA ASP A 145 -1.77 -8.99 -5.87
C ASP A 145 -2.76 -9.06 -7.06
N SER A 146 -2.29 -8.97 -8.30
CA SER A 146 -3.08 -9.05 -9.53
C SER A 146 -3.58 -10.44 -9.88
N GLY A 147 -3.19 -11.47 -9.13
CA GLY A 147 -3.51 -12.86 -9.36
C GLY A 147 -2.27 -13.75 -9.46
N ILE A 148 -2.42 -14.91 -10.08
CA ILE A 148 -1.34 -15.86 -10.33
C ILE A 148 -1.63 -16.70 -11.58
N ASP A 149 -0.61 -16.98 -12.38
CA ASP A 149 -0.70 -18.02 -13.39
C ASP A 149 -0.52 -19.40 -12.74
N TYR A 150 -1.62 -19.98 -12.28
CA TYR A 150 -1.61 -21.28 -11.59
C TYR A 150 -1.10 -22.45 -12.46
N PHE A 151 -0.94 -22.24 -13.78
CA PHE A 151 -0.32 -23.21 -14.70
C PHE A 151 1.20 -23.19 -14.65
N HIS A 152 1.82 -22.14 -14.12
CA HIS A 152 3.27 -22.05 -14.12
C HIS A 152 3.90 -23.21 -13.32
N PRO A 153 4.96 -23.87 -13.80
CA PRO A 153 5.63 -24.97 -13.11
C PRO A 153 6.06 -24.62 -11.68
N ASP A 154 6.48 -23.38 -11.45
CA ASP A 154 6.90 -22.88 -10.14
C ASP A 154 5.86 -23.05 -9.03
N PHE A 155 4.59 -23.18 -9.37
CA PHE A 155 3.50 -23.27 -8.40
C PHE A 155 2.91 -24.67 -8.31
N ARG A 156 3.63 -25.69 -8.82
CA ARG A 156 3.23 -27.10 -8.79
C ARG A 156 4.21 -27.94 -7.98
N ASN A 157 3.71 -29.00 -7.40
CA ASN A 157 4.49 -30.08 -6.83
C ASN A 157 5.13 -30.94 -7.93
N ALA A 158 6.09 -31.79 -7.57
CA ALA A 158 6.75 -32.70 -8.51
C ALA A 158 5.77 -33.73 -9.15
N ASP A 159 4.65 -34.02 -8.49
CA ASP A 159 3.57 -34.87 -9.00
C ASP A 159 2.60 -34.13 -9.93
N GLY A 160 2.83 -32.86 -10.21
CA GLY A 160 2.01 -32.00 -11.05
C GLY A 160 0.82 -31.35 -10.35
N THR A 161 0.54 -31.64 -9.10
CA THR A 161 -0.50 -30.99 -8.30
C THR A 161 -0.11 -29.56 -7.92
N THR A 162 -1.13 -28.72 -7.61
CA THR A 162 -0.87 -27.33 -7.24
C THR A 162 -0.35 -27.19 -5.81
N ARG A 163 0.55 -26.21 -5.60
CA ARG A 163 0.96 -25.72 -4.28
C ARG A 163 0.05 -24.60 -3.76
N ILE A 164 -0.87 -24.10 -4.60
CA ILE A 164 -1.84 -23.08 -4.22
C ILE A 164 -2.92 -23.74 -3.38
N ALA A 165 -2.97 -23.41 -2.09
CA ALA A 165 -3.94 -23.95 -1.14
C ALA A 165 -5.33 -23.38 -1.37
N ALA A 166 -5.42 -22.08 -1.68
CA ALA A 166 -6.64 -21.41 -2.14
C ALA A 166 -6.29 -20.19 -2.99
N LEU A 167 -7.18 -19.86 -3.94
CA LEU A 167 -7.12 -18.66 -4.78
C LEU A 167 -8.45 -17.93 -4.69
N TRP A 168 -8.46 -16.75 -4.07
CA TRP A 168 -9.63 -15.88 -4.08
C TRP A 168 -9.51 -14.83 -5.18
N ASP A 169 -10.37 -14.90 -6.16
CA ASP A 169 -10.53 -13.88 -7.20
C ASP A 169 -11.63 -12.90 -6.78
N GLN A 170 -11.25 -11.69 -6.38
CA GLN A 170 -12.21 -10.67 -5.92
C GLN A 170 -12.99 -10.03 -7.07
N GLU A 171 -12.47 -10.02 -8.32
CA GLU A 171 -13.22 -9.55 -9.49
C GLU A 171 -14.44 -10.45 -9.76
N GLN A 172 -14.27 -11.77 -9.58
CA GLN A 172 -15.34 -12.75 -9.75
C GLN A 172 -16.09 -13.05 -8.44
N ASN A 173 -15.59 -12.52 -7.33
CA ASN A 173 -16.03 -12.83 -5.97
C ASN A 173 -16.10 -14.36 -5.71
N ARG A 174 -15.07 -15.09 -6.16
CA ARG A 174 -15.02 -16.57 -6.08
C ARG A 174 -13.71 -17.04 -5.47
N ILE A 175 -13.82 -17.99 -4.54
CA ILE A 175 -12.69 -18.71 -3.96
C ILE A 175 -12.60 -20.07 -4.68
N TYR A 176 -11.42 -20.37 -5.21
CA TYR A 176 -11.07 -21.63 -5.83
C TYR A 176 -10.25 -22.46 -4.86
N THR A 177 -10.66 -23.68 -4.60
CA THR A 177 -9.96 -24.62 -3.72
C THR A 177 -8.80 -25.31 -4.44
N ARG A 178 -7.92 -25.95 -3.66
CA ARG A 178 -6.82 -26.77 -4.19
C ARG A 178 -7.35 -27.86 -5.14
N GLU A 179 -8.47 -28.49 -4.80
CA GLU A 179 -9.09 -29.55 -5.60
C GLU A 179 -9.61 -29.01 -6.94
N GLU A 180 -10.21 -27.82 -6.96
CA GLU A 180 -10.65 -27.18 -8.21
C GLU A 180 -9.46 -26.80 -9.10
N LEU A 181 -8.39 -26.26 -8.50
CA LEU A 181 -7.15 -25.95 -9.19
C LEU A 181 -6.49 -27.21 -9.79
N ASN A 182 -6.44 -28.31 -9.03
CA ASN A 182 -5.91 -29.57 -9.53
C ASN A 182 -6.75 -30.11 -10.70
N ARG A 183 -8.09 -30.10 -10.60
CA ARG A 183 -8.97 -30.47 -11.73
C ARG A 183 -8.73 -29.60 -12.98
N ALA A 184 -8.48 -28.30 -12.78
CA ALA A 184 -8.14 -27.40 -13.88
C ALA A 184 -6.78 -27.76 -14.51
N LEU A 185 -5.79 -28.12 -13.71
CA LEU A 185 -4.47 -28.56 -14.21
C LEU A 185 -4.54 -29.87 -15.01
N GLU A 186 -5.48 -30.76 -14.67
CA GLU A 186 -5.73 -32.04 -15.35
C GLU A 186 -6.55 -31.90 -16.64
N ALA A 187 -7.11 -30.70 -16.95
CA ALA A 187 -8.00 -30.50 -18.10
C ALA A 187 -7.33 -30.60 -19.47
N GLY A 188 -6.01 -30.74 -19.53
CA GLY A 188 -5.22 -31.00 -20.74
C GLY A 188 -4.94 -29.78 -21.61
N SER A 189 -5.66 -28.67 -21.47
CA SER A 189 -5.34 -27.38 -22.10
C SER A 189 -5.73 -26.19 -21.20
N ARG A 190 -5.10 -25.02 -21.40
CA ARG A 190 -5.42 -23.80 -20.68
C ARG A 190 -6.87 -23.35 -20.90
N GLU A 191 -7.39 -23.51 -22.11
CA GLU A 191 -8.78 -23.12 -22.45
C GLU A 191 -9.78 -23.91 -21.61
N ARG A 192 -9.63 -25.26 -21.55
CA ARG A 192 -10.50 -26.10 -20.74
C ARG A 192 -10.33 -25.88 -19.23
N ALA A 193 -9.13 -25.59 -18.80
CA ALA A 193 -8.88 -25.26 -17.40
C ALA A 193 -9.56 -23.97 -17.00
N TYR A 194 -9.59 -22.97 -17.86
CA TYR A 194 -10.31 -21.70 -17.61
C TYR A 194 -11.84 -21.86 -17.62
N GLU A 195 -12.38 -22.98 -18.07
CA GLU A 195 -13.80 -23.32 -17.85
C GLU A 195 -14.06 -23.73 -16.38
N ILE A 196 -13.03 -24.22 -15.67
CA ILE A 196 -13.09 -24.66 -14.27
C ILE A 196 -12.65 -23.53 -13.33
N VAL A 197 -11.46 -22.98 -13.57
CA VAL A 197 -10.86 -21.89 -12.81
C VAL A 197 -10.62 -20.69 -13.74
N GLN A 198 -11.55 -19.75 -13.73
CA GLN A 198 -11.56 -18.62 -14.67
C GLN A 198 -10.57 -17.52 -14.30
N SER A 199 -10.02 -17.55 -13.09
CA SER A 199 -9.06 -16.54 -12.63
C SER A 199 -7.79 -16.54 -13.46
N ARG A 200 -7.35 -15.33 -13.85
CA ARG A 200 -6.15 -15.12 -14.68
C ARG A 200 -5.36 -13.96 -14.12
N ASP A 201 -4.05 -14.08 -14.12
CA ASP A 201 -3.16 -12.94 -13.92
C ASP A 201 -2.85 -12.29 -15.28
N VAL A 202 -3.59 -11.24 -15.61
CA VAL A 202 -3.46 -10.54 -16.90
C VAL A 202 -2.24 -9.63 -16.91
N SER A 203 -1.89 -9.03 -15.78
CA SER A 203 -0.73 -8.16 -15.66
C SER A 203 0.59 -8.92 -15.53
N GLY A 204 0.53 -10.14 -14.99
CA GLY A 204 1.71 -10.96 -14.68
C GLY A 204 2.43 -10.55 -13.38
N HIS A 205 2.06 -9.43 -12.76
CA HIS A 205 2.76 -8.89 -11.60
C HIS A 205 2.68 -9.84 -10.39
N GLY A 206 1.50 -10.33 -10.03
CA GLY A 206 1.34 -11.27 -8.92
C GLY A 206 2.04 -12.61 -9.16
N THR A 207 2.07 -13.09 -10.42
CA THR A 207 2.83 -14.28 -10.83
C THR A 207 4.33 -14.07 -10.59
N ALA A 208 4.87 -12.92 -10.99
CA ALA A 208 6.27 -12.58 -10.79
C ALA A 208 6.62 -12.48 -9.29
N VAL A 209 5.80 -11.80 -8.51
CA VAL A 209 5.94 -11.68 -7.04
C VAL A 209 5.91 -13.05 -6.36
N ALA A 210 4.94 -13.91 -6.72
CA ALA A 210 4.83 -15.27 -6.20
C ALA A 210 6.06 -16.14 -6.56
N GLY A 211 6.59 -15.97 -7.77
CA GLY A 211 7.80 -16.66 -8.22
C GLY A 211 9.01 -16.36 -7.33
N ILE A 212 9.25 -15.08 -6.99
CA ILE A 212 10.34 -14.69 -6.10
C ILE A 212 10.11 -15.23 -4.68
N ALA A 213 8.91 -15.07 -4.15
CA ALA A 213 8.62 -15.49 -2.77
C ALA A 213 8.70 -17.00 -2.61
N ALA A 214 8.19 -17.78 -3.57
CA ALA A 214 7.94 -19.20 -3.38
C ALA A 214 7.97 -20.08 -4.65
N GLY A 215 8.58 -19.64 -5.76
CA GLY A 215 8.74 -20.46 -6.97
C GLY A 215 9.55 -21.73 -6.73
N LEU A 216 9.24 -22.84 -7.42
CA LEU A 216 9.88 -24.15 -7.19
C LEU A 216 10.94 -24.52 -8.23
N ASP A 217 10.95 -23.94 -9.45
CA ASP A 217 11.87 -24.37 -10.51
C ASP A 217 13.34 -24.16 -10.15
N GLY A 218 14.13 -25.16 -10.45
CA GLY A 218 15.54 -25.26 -10.02
C GLY A 218 16.46 -24.15 -10.53
N ALA A 219 16.18 -23.53 -11.69
CA ALA A 219 17.04 -22.49 -12.29
C ALA A 219 16.80 -21.10 -11.64
N TYR A 220 15.55 -20.78 -11.31
CA TYR A 220 15.12 -19.48 -10.75
C TYR A 220 14.26 -19.66 -9.51
N ARG A 221 14.65 -20.63 -8.70
CA ARG A 221 13.90 -21.01 -7.50
C ARG A 221 13.71 -19.85 -6.54
N GLY A 222 12.48 -19.64 -6.11
CA GLY A 222 12.10 -18.68 -5.08
C GLY A 222 12.58 -19.09 -3.69
N ILE A 223 12.26 -18.29 -2.70
CA ILE A 223 12.85 -18.41 -1.36
C ILE A 223 12.13 -19.49 -0.55
N ALA A 224 10.82 -19.39 -0.34
CA ALA A 224 10.01 -20.37 0.42
C ALA A 224 9.37 -21.41 -0.53
N TYR A 225 10.21 -22.11 -1.29
CA TYR A 225 9.80 -22.94 -2.43
C TYR A 225 8.96 -24.19 -2.08
N GLU A 226 8.82 -24.55 -0.81
CA GLU A 226 7.91 -25.60 -0.34
C GLU A 226 6.80 -25.06 0.58
N SER A 227 6.63 -23.75 0.70
CA SER A 227 5.47 -23.19 1.39
C SER A 227 4.19 -23.42 0.60
N ASP A 228 3.05 -23.54 1.31
CA ASP A 228 1.76 -23.45 0.65
C ASP A 228 1.46 -22.01 0.26
N LEU A 229 0.88 -21.81 -0.92
CA LEU A 229 0.51 -20.50 -1.42
C LEU A 229 -0.96 -20.19 -1.11
N LEU A 230 -1.21 -19.02 -0.57
CA LEU A 230 -2.55 -18.45 -0.42
C LEU A 230 -2.62 -17.18 -1.28
N VAL A 231 -3.43 -17.19 -2.33
CA VAL A 231 -3.45 -16.11 -3.32
C VAL A 231 -4.76 -15.34 -3.25
N VAL A 232 -4.68 -14.02 -3.23
CA VAL A 232 -5.84 -13.15 -3.42
C VAL A 232 -5.58 -12.25 -4.62
N LYS A 233 -6.42 -12.40 -5.65
CA LYS A 233 -6.46 -11.47 -6.77
C LYS A 233 -7.35 -10.29 -6.40
N LEU A 234 -6.75 -9.09 -6.26
CA LEU A 234 -7.46 -7.85 -5.95
C LEU A 234 -8.24 -7.30 -7.15
N GLY A 235 -7.69 -7.45 -8.35
CA GLY A 235 -8.24 -6.95 -9.58
C GLY A 235 -7.16 -6.74 -10.64
N THR A 236 -7.60 -6.47 -11.88
CA THR A 236 -6.70 -6.15 -12.99
C THR A 236 -6.53 -4.63 -13.06
N PRO A 237 -5.30 -4.09 -13.05
CA PRO A 237 -5.10 -2.65 -13.21
C PRO A 237 -5.43 -2.24 -14.65
N LEU A 238 -6.49 -1.48 -14.79
CA LEU A 238 -6.92 -0.83 -16.03
C LEU A 238 -6.82 0.69 -15.85
N ALA A 239 -6.82 1.43 -16.95
CA ALA A 239 -6.72 2.91 -16.90
C ALA A 239 -7.77 3.54 -15.97
N ASP A 240 -8.99 2.98 -15.92
CA ASP A 240 -10.10 3.49 -15.12
C ASP A 240 -10.45 2.59 -13.91
N SER A 241 -9.71 1.50 -13.68
CA SER A 241 -10.00 0.54 -12.61
C SER A 241 -8.71 0.03 -11.98
N PHE A 242 -8.39 0.58 -10.81
CA PHE A 242 -7.31 0.08 -9.97
C PHE A 242 -7.91 -0.64 -8.76
N PRO A 243 -7.21 -1.64 -8.17
CA PRO A 243 -7.55 -2.16 -6.86
C PRO A 243 -7.66 -1.03 -5.83
N ARG A 244 -8.61 -1.14 -4.93
CA ARG A 244 -8.87 -0.14 -3.88
C ARG A 244 -8.42 -0.65 -2.53
N THR A 245 -8.28 0.25 -1.58
CA THR A 245 -7.95 -0.10 -0.19
C THR A 245 -8.99 -1.02 0.44
N THR A 246 -10.25 -1.00 0.00
CA THR A 246 -11.33 -1.90 0.44
C THR A 246 -11.09 -3.35 0.04
N GLU A 247 -10.65 -3.61 -1.21
CA GLU A 247 -10.27 -4.94 -1.66
C GLU A 247 -9.08 -5.48 -0.85
N LEU A 248 -8.10 -4.61 -0.57
CA LEU A 248 -6.94 -4.99 0.25
C LEU A 248 -7.33 -5.37 1.68
N MET A 249 -8.18 -4.57 2.35
CA MET A 249 -8.62 -4.86 3.71
C MET A 249 -9.38 -6.20 3.77
N ARG A 250 -10.26 -6.47 2.81
CA ARG A 250 -10.95 -7.77 2.70
C ARG A 250 -9.97 -8.91 2.47
N ALA A 251 -8.96 -8.71 1.62
CA ALA A 251 -7.94 -9.70 1.33
C ALA A 251 -7.12 -10.05 2.58
N LEU A 252 -6.71 -9.04 3.35
CA LEU A 252 -5.99 -9.23 4.62
C LEU A 252 -6.84 -9.99 5.66
N ASP A 253 -8.12 -9.63 5.80
CA ASP A 253 -9.04 -10.31 6.72
C ASP A 253 -9.17 -11.80 6.36
N TYR A 254 -9.35 -12.09 5.06
CA TYR A 254 -9.44 -13.47 4.55
C TYR A 254 -8.15 -14.25 4.81
N VAL A 255 -7.00 -13.70 4.44
CA VAL A 255 -5.70 -14.37 4.57
C VAL A 255 -5.38 -14.69 6.02
N VAL A 256 -5.53 -13.70 6.91
CA VAL A 256 -5.25 -13.88 8.34
C VAL A 256 -6.27 -14.82 8.98
N GLY A 257 -7.56 -14.75 8.58
CA GLY A 257 -8.61 -15.64 9.03
C GLY A 257 -8.32 -17.11 8.66
N ILE A 258 -7.96 -17.38 7.40
CA ILE A 258 -7.58 -18.73 6.93
C ILE A 258 -6.34 -19.24 7.66
N ALA A 259 -5.31 -18.40 7.84
CA ALA A 259 -4.10 -18.81 8.56
C ALA A 259 -4.40 -19.21 10.02
N GLN A 260 -5.31 -18.49 10.69
CA GLN A 260 -5.75 -18.82 12.04
C GLN A 260 -6.58 -20.12 12.07
N GLU A 261 -7.51 -20.30 11.14
CA GLU A 261 -8.32 -21.52 11.01
C GLU A 261 -7.44 -22.76 10.81
N TRP A 262 -6.47 -22.65 9.88
CA TRP A 262 -5.54 -23.76 9.59
C TRP A 262 -4.41 -23.88 10.61
N ARG A 263 -4.32 -22.94 11.56
CA ARG A 263 -3.26 -22.88 12.59
C ARG A 263 -1.85 -22.84 12.02
N MET A 264 -1.69 -22.27 10.84
CA MET A 264 -0.41 -22.12 10.15
C MET A 264 0.14 -20.71 10.32
N PRO A 265 1.47 -20.54 10.43
CA PRO A 265 2.08 -19.23 10.34
C PRO A 265 2.01 -18.70 8.90
N VAL A 266 1.84 -17.39 8.74
CA VAL A 266 1.70 -16.76 7.43
C VAL A 266 2.59 -15.54 7.27
N ALA A 267 3.34 -15.53 6.16
CA ALA A 267 4.04 -14.36 5.65
C ALA A 267 3.22 -13.76 4.50
N VAL A 268 2.79 -12.51 4.64
CA VAL A 268 1.91 -11.82 3.70
C VAL A 268 2.73 -10.83 2.88
N ASN A 269 2.67 -10.91 1.55
CA ASN A 269 3.29 -9.97 0.63
C ASN A 269 2.28 -8.97 0.10
N LEU A 270 2.62 -7.68 0.21
CA LEU A 270 1.89 -6.55 -0.35
C LEU A 270 2.85 -5.74 -1.23
N SER A 271 2.64 -5.79 -2.55
CA SER A 271 3.52 -5.16 -3.54
C SER A 271 2.82 -4.03 -4.30
N PHE A 272 2.10 -3.17 -3.58
CA PHE A 272 1.40 -2.00 -4.13
C PHE A 272 1.19 -0.95 -3.04
N GLY A 273 0.92 0.28 -3.48
CA GLY A 273 0.66 1.39 -2.58
C GLY A 273 0.08 2.62 -3.29
N ASN A 274 -0.11 3.68 -2.52
CA ASN A 274 -0.54 4.99 -3.00
C ASN A 274 0.13 6.10 -2.18
N THR A 275 -0.07 7.35 -2.61
CA THR A 275 0.48 8.54 -1.92
C THR A 275 -0.58 9.32 -1.13
N TYR A 276 -1.79 8.77 -0.97
CA TYR A 276 -2.88 9.46 -0.28
C TYR A 276 -2.86 9.18 1.22
N GLY A 277 -2.54 10.19 2.01
CA GLY A 277 -2.58 10.15 3.47
C GLY A 277 -1.45 10.94 4.13
N SER A 278 -1.39 10.87 5.46
CA SER A 278 -0.46 11.65 6.28
C SER A 278 0.99 11.14 6.26
N HIS A 279 1.26 9.97 5.68
CA HIS A 279 2.56 9.28 5.67
C HIS A 279 3.19 9.09 7.06
N ASP A 280 2.36 9.03 8.11
CA ASP A 280 2.76 8.81 9.51
C ASP A 280 2.27 7.48 10.09
N GLY A 281 1.70 6.61 9.25
CA GLY A 281 1.21 5.29 9.64
C GLY A 281 -0.17 5.27 10.31
N THR A 282 -0.94 6.36 10.21
CA THR A 282 -2.20 6.55 10.95
C THR A 282 -3.47 6.51 10.11
N SER A 283 -3.40 6.23 8.80
CA SER A 283 -4.61 6.01 7.99
C SER A 283 -5.39 4.78 8.49
N LEU A 284 -6.71 4.69 8.20
CA LEU A 284 -7.50 3.51 8.60
C LEU A 284 -6.95 2.22 8.01
N LEU A 285 -6.43 2.24 6.79
CA LEU A 285 -5.76 1.08 6.19
C LEU A 285 -4.56 0.65 7.03
N GLU A 286 -3.71 1.58 7.44
CA GLU A 286 -2.48 1.29 8.18
C GLU A 286 -2.76 0.85 9.61
N THR A 287 -3.72 1.47 10.29
CA THR A 287 -4.16 1.03 11.63
C THR A 287 -4.82 -0.34 11.58
N TYR A 288 -5.60 -0.63 10.52
CA TYR A 288 -6.15 -1.97 10.28
C TYR A 288 -5.04 -3.00 10.02
N LEU A 289 -4.08 -2.69 9.15
CA LEU A 289 -2.94 -3.55 8.87
C LEU A 289 -2.12 -3.85 10.14
N ASN A 290 -1.89 -2.83 10.98
CA ASN A 290 -1.25 -3.00 12.28
C ASN A 290 -2.04 -3.97 13.17
N SER A 291 -3.37 -3.87 13.21
CA SER A 291 -4.24 -4.78 13.93
C SER A 291 -4.17 -6.22 13.39
N MET A 292 -4.09 -6.39 12.05
CA MET A 292 -3.94 -7.71 11.43
C MET A 292 -2.58 -8.34 11.73
N ALA A 293 -1.50 -7.55 11.76
CA ALA A 293 -0.16 -8.02 12.11
C ALA A 293 -0.06 -8.52 13.57
N GLU A 294 -0.98 -8.11 14.45
CA GLU A 294 -1.08 -8.60 15.83
C GLU A 294 -1.82 -9.93 15.96
N ARG A 295 -2.50 -10.37 14.89
CA ARG A 295 -3.36 -11.55 14.92
C ARG A 295 -2.62 -12.81 14.49
N GLY A 296 -2.81 -13.87 15.24
CA GLY A 296 -2.23 -15.17 14.93
C GLY A 296 -0.70 -15.12 14.85
N ARG A 297 -0.16 -15.91 13.93
CA ARG A 297 1.29 -15.99 13.64
C ARG A 297 1.56 -15.34 12.29
N THR A 298 1.36 -14.03 12.25
CA THR A 298 1.34 -13.24 11.00
C THR A 298 2.53 -12.30 10.94
N SER A 299 3.14 -12.18 9.77
CA SER A 299 4.07 -11.10 9.43
C SER A 299 3.65 -10.50 8.09
N ILE A 300 3.54 -9.18 8.02
CA ILE A 300 3.09 -8.47 6.81
C ILE A 300 4.26 -7.67 6.26
N ILE A 301 4.59 -7.91 4.99
CA ILE A 301 5.70 -7.31 4.28
C ILE A 301 5.14 -6.42 3.17
N VAL A 302 5.67 -5.19 3.06
CA VAL A 302 5.16 -4.17 2.14
C VAL A 302 6.32 -3.54 1.37
N GLY A 303 6.21 -3.40 0.05
CA GLY A 303 7.12 -2.60 -0.76
C GLY A 303 7.00 -1.10 -0.43
N THR A 304 8.12 -0.36 -0.49
CA THR A 304 8.16 1.08 -0.14
C THR A 304 7.61 2.01 -1.21
N GLY A 305 7.35 1.51 -2.39
CA GLY A 305 6.99 2.34 -3.51
C GLY A 305 8.16 2.73 -4.41
N ASN A 306 7.83 3.20 -5.63
CA ASN A 306 8.82 3.59 -6.63
C ASN A 306 8.84 5.12 -6.86
N GLU A 307 8.43 5.89 -5.85
CA GLU A 307 8.30 7.35 -5.91
C GLU A 307 9.59 8.10 -5.52
N GLY A 308 10.70 7.40 -5.23
CA GLY A 308 11.95 8.00 -4.74
C GLY A 308 12.54 9.09 -5.63
N TYR A 309 12.33 9.03 -6.94
CA TYR A 309 12.74 10.09 -7.90
C TYR A 309 11.56 10.76 -8.62
N GLY A 310 10.33 10.40 -8.24
CA GLY A 310 9.09 10.84 -8.92
C GLY A 310 8.80 12.34 -8.80
N MET A 311 9.53 13.08 -7.95
CA MET A 311 9.34 14.51 -7.70
C MET A 311 7.91 14.89 -7.27
N GLY A 312 7.18 13.92 -6.72
CA GLY A 312 5.80 14.07 -6.25
C GLY A 312 5.67 14.56 -4.79
N HIS A 313 6.78 14.72 -4.07
CA HIS A 313 6.79 15.19 -2.69
C HIS A 313 7.55 16.51 -2.54
N ARG A 314 7.01 17.43 -1.73
CA ARG A 314 7.65 18.68 -1.34
C ARG A 314 7.48 18.92 0.16
N ALA A 315 8.57 18.96 0.91
CA ALA A 315 8.60 19.29 2.33
C ALA A 315 9.31 20.62 2.60
N GLY A 316 9.05 21.20 3.76
CA GLY A 316 9.74 22.38 4.24
C GLY A 316 9.27 22.82 5.61
N PHE A 317 9.80 23.98 6.04
CA PHE A 317 9.44 24.63 7.30
C PHE A 317 8.98 26.05 7.04
N LEU A 318 7.79 26.38 7.51
CA LEU A 318 7.23 27.72 7.46
C LEU A 318 7.63 28.50 8.71
N GLN A 319 8.03 29.75 8.54
CA GLN A 319 8.42 30.65 9.63
C GLN A 319 7.52 31.87 9.68
N MET A 320 7.22 32.37 10.89
CA MET A 320 6.41 33.58 11.05
C MET A 320 6.98 34.75 10.21
N GLY A 321 6.07 35.43 9.51
CA GLY A 321 6.40 36.57 8.67
C GLY A 321 7.10 36.25 7.34
N ARG A 322 7.31 34.98 7.00
CA ARG A 322 7.97 34.52 5.77
C ARG A 322 7.10 33.55 4.99
N PRO A 323 6.27 34.03 4.06
CA PRO A 323 5.55 33.15 3.14
C PRO A 323 6.51 32.32 2.29
N VAL A 324 6.09 31.11 1.93
CA VAL A 324 6.84 30.19 1.06
C VAL A 324 6.02 29.96 -0.21
N GLU A 325 6.66 30.05 -1.36
CA GLU A 325 6.08 29.67 -2.66
C GLU A 325 6.60 28.29 -3.06
N ILE A 326 5.68 27.43 -3.45
CA ILE A 326 5.92 26.06 -3.93
C ILE A 326 5.54 26.03 -5.40
N GLU A 327 6.50 25.70 -6.24
CA GLU A 327 6.33 25.64 -7.69
C GLU A 327 5.94 24.23 -8.11
N LEU A 328 4.79 24.15 -8.80
CA LEU A 328 4.21 22.94 -9.35
C LEU A 328 4.15 23.06 -10.88
N ALA A 329 4.99 22.32 -11.58
CA ALA A 329 4.86 22.16 -13.02
C ALA A 329 3.70 21.24 -13.33
N VAL A 330 2.82 21.61 -14.25
CA VAL A 330 1.75 20.80 -14.82
C VAL A 330 2.04 20.58 -16.29
N GLY A 331 2.16 19.31 -16.71
CA GLY A 331 2.42 18.93 -18.09
C GLY A 331 1.20 19.04 -18.98
N GLU A 332 1.42 19.03 -20.30
CA GLU A 332 0.34 19.02 -21.31
C GLU A 332 -0.57 17.81 -21.13
N TYR A 333 -1.86 17.97 -21.39
CA TYR A 333 -2.88 16.91 -21.32
C TYR A 333 -3.07 16.32 -19.91
N GLN A 334 -2.67 17.02 -18.85
CA GLN A 334 -2.93 16.59 -17.49
C GLN A 334 -4.42 16.71 -17.16
N THR A 335 -5.04 15.61 -16.78
CA THR A 335 -6.41 15.58 -16.25
C THR A 335 -6.47 16.13 -14.82
N GLY A 336 -7.66 16.23 -14.25
CA GLY A 336 -7.82 16.67 -12.86
C GLY A 336 -7.02 15.81 -11.88
N PHE A 337 -6.43 16.45 -10.86
CA PHE A 337 -5.67 15.77 -9.82
C PHE A 337 -5.69 16.56 -8.50
N GLY A 338 -5.49 15.82 -7.40
CA GLY A 338 -5.43 16.39 -6.06
C GLY A 338 -4.01 16.63 -5.58
N VAL A 339 -3.83 17.65 -4.74
CA VAL A 339 -2.60 17.91 -3.96
C VAL A 339 -2.96 17.82 -2.48
N GLN A 340 -2.26 16.99 -1.74
CA GLN A 340 -2.42 16.89 -0.29
C GLN A 340 -1.33 17.69 0.41
N LEU A 341 -1.74 18.66 1.20
CA LEU A 341 -0.85 19.42 2.08
C LEU A 341 -1.11 19.00 3.52
N TRP A 342 -0.09 18.52 4.19
CA TRP A 342 -0.15 18.06 5.56
C TRP A 342 0.73 18.91 6.48
N LYS A 343 0.21 19.25 7.66
CA LYS A 343 0.89 19.99 8.72
C LYS A 343 0.46 19.50 10.09
N LEU A 344 1.13 19.92 11.16
CA LEU A 344 0.61 19.73 12.51
C LEU A 344 -0.57 20.68 12.75
N TYR A 345 -1.59 20.23 13.46
CA TYR A 345 -2.81 21.00 13.72
C TYR A 345 -2.56 22.27 14.52
N GLN A 346 -1.52 22.27 15.35
CA GLN A 346 -1.12 23.44 16.16
C GLN A 346 -0.62 24.63 15.33
N ASP A 347 -0.23 24.42 14.07
CA ASP A 347 0.18 25.49 13.16
C ASP A 347 -1.02 26.00 12.37
N ARG A 348 -1.07 27.30 12.11
CA ARG A 348 -2.10 27.93 11.26
C ARG A 348 -1.43 28.70 10.14
N PHE A 349 -1.83 28.41 8.91
CA PHE A 349 -1.43 29.17 7.74
C PHE A 349 -2.49 29.11 6.63
N SER A 350 -2.56 30.18 5.88
CA SER A 350 -3.42 30.33 4.70
C SER A 350 -2.71 29.87 3.45
N VAL A 351 -3.49 29.54 2.43
CA VAL A 351 -3.01 29.14 1.10
C VAL A 351 -3.44 30.17 0.07
N GLU A 352 -2.59 30.46 -0.89
CA GLU A 352 -2.91 31.24 -2.08
C GLU A 352 -2.36 30.52 -3.30
N ILE A 353 -3.16 30.40 -4.37
CA ILE A 353 -2.78 29.63 -5.57
C ILE A 353 -2.68 30.60 -6.75
N PHE A 354 -1.65 30.45 -7.56
CA PHE A 354 -1.43 31.22 -8.77
C PHE A 354 -1.43 30.29 -9.98
N SER A 355 -2.22 30.64 -10.99
CA SER A 355 -2.20 29.95 -12.29
C SER A 355 -0.94 30.29 -13.09
N PRO A 356 -0.61 29.54 -14.16
CA PRO A 356 0.49 29.86 -15.06
C PRO A 356 0.38 31.26 -15.70
N GLY A 357 -0.84 31.75 -15.89
CA GLY A 357 -1.12 33.11 -16.37
C GLY A 357 -0.91 34.21 -15.33
N GLY A 358 -0.58 33.87 -14.08
CA GLY A 358 -0.33 34.81 -13.00
C GLY A 358 -1.60 35.26 -12.25
N SER A 359 -2.78 34.74 -12.58
CA SER A 359 -4.01 35.00 -11.81
C SER A 359 -3.93 34.34 -10.43
N SER A 360 -4.39 35.03 -9.38
CA SER A 360 -4.40 34.55 -8.00
C SER A 360 -5.80 34.21 -7.51
N THR A 361 -5.93 33.18 -6.66
CA THR A 361 -7.16 32.92 -5.87
C THR A 361 -7.45 34.00 -4.83
N GLY A 362 -6.45 34.88 -4.53
CA GLY A 362 -6.40 35.58 -3.26
C GLY A 362 -6.09 34.61 -2.10
N VAL A 363 -5.99 35.18 -0.92
CA VAL A 363 -5.65 34.43 0.31
C VAL A 363 -6.86 33.63 0.78
N ILE A 364 -6.70 32.30 0.75
CA ILE A 364 -7.69 31.35 1.25
C ILE A 364 -7.35 31.04 2.70
N ARG A 365 -8.17 31.52 3.63
CA ARG A 365 -7.96 31.30 5.07
C ARG A 365 -8.57 30.00 5.52
N GLU A 366 -8.03 29.50 6.61
CA GLU A 366 -8.59 28.32 7.28
C GLU A 366 -10.08 28.52 7.60
N SER A 367 -10.91 27.70 6.96
CA SER A 367 -12.34 27.64 7.17
C SER A 367 -12.75 26.19 7.03
N LEU A 368 -13.49 25.66 7.98
CA LEU A 368 -13.98 24.29 7.88
C LEU A 368 -15.00 24.15 6.77
N GLY A 369 -14.84 23.10 5.97
CA GLY A 369 -15.70 22.80 4.84
C GLY A 369 -15.06 23.13 3.50
N ALA A 370 -15.75 22.74 2.42
CA ALA A 370 -15.30 22.93 1.05
C ALA A 370 -15.34 24.40 0.65
N GLN A 371 -14.25 24.88 0.09
CA GLN A 371 -14.16 26.20 -0.55
C GLN A 371 -13.99 25.98 -2.04
N ARG A 372 -14.82 26.66 -2.84
CA ARG A 372 -14.83 26.58 -4.30
C ARG A 372 -14.28 27.86 -4.89
N LEU A 373 -13.33 27.72 -5.77
CA LEU A 373 -12.65 28.83 -6.44
C LEU A 373 -12.71 28.57 -7.93
N SER A 374 -13.26 29.52 -8.68
CA SER A 374 -13.41 29.39 -10.13
C SER A 374 -12.37 30.23 -10.83
N TYR A 375 -11.49 29.58 -11.58
CA TYR A 375 -10.61 30.21 -12.56
C TYR A 375 -11.23 30.20 -13.96
N GLU A 376 -10.54 30.79 -14.92
CA GLU A 376 -11.00 30.78 -16.31
C GLU A 376 -11.14 29.37 -16.87
N THR A 377 -10.15 28.51 -16.59
CA THR A 377 -10.01 27.17 -17.15
C THR A 377 -10.19 26.05 -16.15
N GLU A 378 -10.15 26.32 -14.83
CA GLU A 378 -10.29 25.32 -13.75
C GLU A 378 -11.30 25.75 -12.68
N GLU A 379 -11.82 24.73 -12.00
CA GLU A 379 -12.39 24.82 -10.66
C GLU A 379 -11.34 24.25 -9.67
N ILE A 380 -11.10 24.95 -8.56
CA ILE A 380 -10.27 24.44 -7.47
C ILE A 380 -11.16 24.21 -6.28
N LEU A 381 -11.21 22.97 -5.80
CA LEU A 381 -11.82 22.63 -4.53
C LEU A 381 -10.74 22.57 -3.47
N LEU A 382 -10.92 23.32 -2.39
CA LEU A 382 -10.00 23.31 -1.27
C LEU A 382 -10.76 22.97 0.01
N TYR A 383 -10.16 22.11 0.82
CA TYR A 383 -10.72 21.67 2.09
C TYR A 383 -9.67 21.74 3.21
N TYR A 384 -9.94 22.53 4.24
CA TYR A 384 -9.24 22.48 5.51
C TYR A 384 -9.93 21.46 6.39
N GLY A 385 -9.27 20.35 6.65
CA GLY A 385 -9.81 19.28 7.48
C GLY A 385 -9.53 19.49 8.97
N MET A 386 -10.09 18.58 9.76
CA MET A 386 -9.73 18.43 11.16
C MET A 386 -8.84 17.20 11.33
N PRO A 387 -8.01 17.12 12.37
CA PRO A 387 -7.28 15.89 12.69
C PRO A 387 -8.21 14.69 12.83
N SER A 388 -7.78 13.53 12.38
CA SER A 388 -8.47 12.28 12.64
C SER A 388 -8.25 11.84 14.10
N PRO A 389 -9.04 10.90 14.65
CA PRO A 389 -8.80 10.35 15.98
C PRO A 389 -7.42 9.69 16.15
N TYR A 390 -6.72 9.41 15.05
CA TYR A 390 -5.47 8.63 15.03
C TYR A 390 -4.24 9.46 14.72
N SER A 391 -4.40 10.73 14.28
CA SER A 391 -3.29 11.60 13.88
C SER A 391 -3.45 13.01 14.42
N GLN A 392 -2.33 13.64 14.82
CA GLN A 392 -2.26 15.07 15.18
C GLN A 392 -2.11 15.98 13.94
N ALA A 393 -2.03 15.38 12.77
CA ALA A 393 -1.86 16.10 11.53
C ALA A 393 -3.19 16.66 11.00
N GLN A 394 -3.12 17.81 10.37
CA GLN A 394 -4.21 18.40 9.61
C GLN A 394 -3.91 18.32 8.13
N GLU A 395 -4.89 17.85 7.36
CA GLU A 395 -4.86 17.90 5.91
C GLU A 395 -5.47 19.21 5.40
N ILE A 396 -4.82 19.81 4.40
CA ILE A 396 -5.41 20.79 3.51
C ILE A 396 -5.38 20.14 2.12
N TYR A 397 -6.55 19.75 1.63
CA TYR A 397 -6.68 19.09 0.34
C TYR A 397 -7.07 20.09 -0.73
N LEU A 398 -6.33 20.07 -1.85
CA LEU A 398 -6.63 20.85 -3.04
C LEU A 398 -6.93 19.90 -4.19
N ASP A 399 -8.03 20.11 -4.88
CA ASP A 399 -8.35 19.37 -6.11
C ASP A 399 -8.43 20.35 -7.28
N LEU A 400 -7.61 20.16 -8.29
CA LEU A 400 -7.61 20.93 -9.52
C LEU A 400 -8.47 20.19 -10.54
N ILE A 401 -9.60 20.78 -10.89
CA ILE A 401 -10.60 20.18 -11.78
C ILE A 401 -10.68 21.02 -13.06
N PRO A 402 -10.38 20.46 -14.23
CA PRO A 402 -10.48 21.22 -15.47
C PRO A 402 -11.95 21.48 -15.85
N LYS A 403 -12.28 22.69 -16.28
CA LYS A 403 -13.58 22.99 -16.91
C LYS A 403 -13.70 22.33 -18.28
N GLY A 404 -12.57 22.20 -18.97
CA GLY A 404 -12.42 21.43 -20.20
C GLY A 404 -12.04 19.97 -19.93
N SER A 405 -11.17 19.41 -20.77
CA SER A 405 -10.64 18.06 -20.61
C SER A 405 -9.37 18.01 -19.80
N TYR A 406 -8.57 19.08 -19.76
CA TYR A 406 -7.25 19.11 -19.17
C TYR A 406 -7.04 20.37 -18.33
N ILE A 407 -6.19 20.27 -17.31
CA ILE A 407 -5.69 21.38 -16.51
C ILE A 407 -4.76 22.24 -17.38
N GLN A 408 -4.78 23.56 -17.18
CA GLN A 408 -3.86 24.46 -17.85
C GLN A 408 -2.40 24.05 -17.55
N ASP A 409 -1.66 23.71 -18.58
CA ASP A 409 -0.23 23.38 -18.48
C ASP A 409 0.60 24.61 -18.12
N GLY A 410 1.78 24.36 -17.55
CA GLY A 410 2.71 25.40 -17.15
C GLY A 410 3.02 25.42 -15.66
N LEU A 411 3.49 26.56 -15.17
CA LEU A 411 3.99 26.71 -13.81
C LEU A 411 2.90 27.29 -12.89
N TRP A 412 2.33 26.44 -12.07
CA TRP A 412 1.46 26.81 -10.96
C TRP A 412 2.29 27.11 -9.72
N LYS A 413 1.76 27.97 -8.84
CA LYS A 413 2.41 28.27 -7.55
C LYS A 413 1.40 28.12 -6.43
N ILE A 414 1.82 27.46 -5.36
CA ILE A 414 1.09 27.35 -4.09
C ILE A 414 1.89 28.16 -3.06
N ARG A 415 1.31 29.25 -2.58
CA ARG A 415 1.92 30.10 -1.55
C ARG A 415 1.33 29.75 -0.20
N LEU A 416 2.18 29.41 0.76
CA LEU A 416 1.84 29.21 2.16
C LEU A 416 2.13 30.48 2.94
N ILE A 417 1.13 30.99 3.67
CA ILE A 417 1.20 32.27 4.39
C ILE A 417 1.05 31.98 5.88
N PRO A 418 2.09 32.20 6.72
CA PRO A 418 2.04 31.90 8.14
C PRO A 418 1.09 32.83 8.90
N GLU A 419 0.23 32.28 9.75
CA GLU A 419 -0.65 33.01 10.65
C GLU A 419 -0.26 32.79 12.12
N GLU A 420 -0.07 31.52 12.53
CA GLU A 420 0.46 31.11 13.83
C GLU A 420 1.33 29.86 13.64
N ILE A 421 2.61 29.95 13.94
CA ILE A 421 3.56 28.86 13.74
C ILE A 421 4.20 28.47 15.06
N ARG A 422 4.13 27.17 15.39
CA ARG A 422 4.75 26.54 16.55
C ARG A 422 5.84 25.54 16.16
N ASP A 423 5.61 24.78 15.11
CA ASP A 423 6.55 23.84 14.51
C ASP A 423 6.94 24.30 13.10
N GLY A 424 5.97 24.47 12.23
CA GLY A 424 6.11 24.98 10.89
C GLY A 424 6.36 23.93 9.82
N GLN A 425 6.53 22.65 10.17
CA GLN A 425 6.73 21.60 9.17
C GLN A 425 5.50 21.46 8.29
N TYR A 426 5.72 21.37 7.00
CA TYR A 426 4.69 21.07 6.01
C TYR A 426 5.22 20.07 4.99
N ASP A 427 4.32 19.27 4.46
CA ASP A 427 4.56 18.27 3.44
C ASP A 427 3.44 18.31 2.41
N LEU A 428 3.78 18.30 1.12
CA LEU A 428 2.83 18.20 0.02
C LEU A 428 3.11 16.93 -0.79
N TRP A 429 2.05 16.18 -1.10
CA TRP A 429 2.13 15.04 -2.00
C TRP A 429 1.20 15.21 -3.20
N LEU A 430 1.71 14.81 -4.36
CA LEU A 430 0.95 14.55 -5.56
C LEU A 430 0.48 13.08 -5.58
N PRO A 431 -0.51 12.71 -6.40
CA PRO A 431 -0.81 11.32 -6.70
C PRO A 431 0.43 10.57 -7.18
N ALA A 432 0.45 9.23 -7.00
CA ALA A 432 1.52 8.38 -7.50
C ALA A 432 1.77 8.60 -9.01
N GLY A 433 3.01 8.49 -9.45
CA GLY A 433 3.44 8.87 -10.79
C GLY A 433 2.70 8.17 -11.94
N MET A 434 2.06 7.00 -11.68
CA MET A 434 1.20 6.34 -12.67
C MET A 434 -0.13 7.08 -12.94
N ALA A 435 -0.56 7.95 -12.02
CA ALA A 435 -1.80 8.73 -12.14
C ALA A 435 -1.58 10.11 -12.77
N LEU A 436 -0.33 10.49 -12.97
CA LEU A 436 0.05 11.80 -13.48
C LEU A 436 0.84 11.71 -14.79
N ASN A 437 0.79 12.80 -15.54
CA ASN A 437 1.76 13.04 -16.60
C ASN A 437 3.17 13.20 -15.99
N ARG A 438 4.20 12.64 -16.65
CA ARG A 438 5.61 12.67 -16.16
C ARG A 438 6.17 14.07 -15.93
N GLU A 439 5.60 15.08 -16.59
CA GLU A 439 6.00 16.47 -16.45
C GLU A 439 5.29 17.17 -15.29
N THR A 440 4.23 16.58 -14.75
CA THR A 440 3.51 17.12 -13.58
C THR A 440 4.25 16.74 -12.30
N ARG A 441 4.91 17.73 -11.68
CA ARG A 441 5.82 17.51 -10.55
C ARG A 441 6.15 18.82 -9.81
N PHE A 442 6.64 18.70 -8.59
CA PHE A 442 7.25 19.86 -7.90
C PHE A 442 8.64 20.16 -8.48
N LEU A 443 8.95 21.43 -8.78
CA LEU A 443 10.27 21.81 -9.32
C LEU A 443 11.39 21.69 -8.28
N ALA A 444 11.08 21.96 -7.01
CA ALA A 444 12.00 21.80 -5.89
C ALA A 444 11.54 20.65 -4.98
N ALA A 445 11.38 19.45 -5.55
CA ALA A 445 10.92 18.26 -4.85
C ALA A 445 11.87 17.84 -3.72
N SER A 446 11.30 17.27 -2.67
CA SER A 446 12.03 16.66 -1.57
C SER A 446 12.16 15.15 -1.84
N PRO A 447 13.37 14.59 -1.80
CA PRO A 447 13.57 13.18 -2.16
C PRO A 447 13.14 12.22 -1.05
N ASP A 448 13.11 12.66 0.20
CA ASP A 448 12.77 11.84 1.36
C ASP A 448 11.25 11.87 1.65
N THR A 449 10.77 10.94 2.48
CA THR A 449 9.35 10.76 2.82
C THR A 449 8.48 10.48 1.59
N THR A 450 9.03 9.67 0.67
CA THR A 450 8.37 9.21 -0.56
C THR A 450 7.89 7.77 -0.49
N LEU A 451 7.79 7.22 0.72
CA LEU A 451 7.18 5.92 1.00
C LEU A 451 5.70 5.93 0.61
N THR A 452 5.25 4.93 -0.11
CA THR A 452 3.82 4.79 -0.41
C THR A 452 3.06 4.14 0.76
N ILE A 453 1.81 4.52 0.96
CA ILE A 453 0.91 3.90 1.94
C ILE A 453 0.41 2.56 1.36
N PRO A 454 0.48 1.42 2.10
CA PRO A 454 0.62 1.34 3.57
C PRO A 454 2.03 1.02 4.10
N SER A 455 3.10 1.33 3.39
CA SER A 455 4.45 0.97 3.87
C SER A 455 4.87 1.75 5.12
N THR A 456 4.19 2.84 5.46
CA THR A 456 4.41 3.58 6.71
C THR A 456 3.73 2.97 7.93
N ALA A 457 2.93 1.90 7.77
CA ALA A 457 2.33 1.17 8.89
C ALA A 457 3.39 0.63 9.86
N SER A 458 3.23 0.91 11.15
CA SER A 458 4.28 0.66 12.15
C SER A 458 4.65 -0.80 12.32
N ARG A 459 3.66 -1.72 12.20
CA ARG A 459 3.87 -3.17 12.40
C ARG A 459 4.21 -3.92 11.11
N ALA A 460 4.03 -3.32 9.95
CA ALA A 460 4.52 -3.89 8.69
C ALA A 460 6.05 -3.87 8.64
N ILE A 461 6.63 -4.77 7.86
CA ILE A 461 8.05 -4.74 7.47
C ILE A 461 8.10 -4.08 6.09
N SER A 462 8.63 -2.86 6.04
CA SER A 462 8.71 -2.10 4.80
C SER A 462 10.04 -2.34 4.12
N VAL A 463 9.99 -2.68 2.84
CA VAL A 463 11.15 -3.14 2.07
C VAL A 463 11.39 -2.23 0.89
N GLY A 464 12.51 -1.52 0.92
CA GLY A 464 13.03 -0.78 -0.23
C GLY A 464 13.85 -1.67 -1.16
N ALA A 465 14.30 -1.09 -2.27
CA ALA A 465 15.05 -1.79 -3.29
C ALA A 465 16.50 -1.31 -3.39
N TYR A 466 17.43 -2.24 -3.65
CA TYR A 466 18.77 -1.96 -4.10
C TYR A 466 19.13 -2.78 -5.34
N ASP A 467 20.09 -2.31 -6.12
CA ASP A 467 20.67 -3.03 -7.24
C ASP A 467 21.79 -3.93 -6.74
N ASP A 468 21.64 -5.24 -6.87
CA ASP A 468 22.62 -6.20 -6.38
C ASP A 468 23.89 -6.29 -7.25
N ALA A 469 23.81 -5.95 -8.53
CA ALA A 469 24.96 -5.93 -9.40
C ALA A 469 25.95 -4.81 -9.03
N THR A 470 25.43 -3.67 -8.60
CA THR A 470 26.23 -2.50 -8.19
C THR A 470 26.36 -2.36 -6.67
N GLN A 471 25.56 -3.09 -5.90
CA GLN A 471 25.40 -2.99 -4.44
C GLN A 471 24.99 -1.58 -4.00
N ALA A 472 24.24 -0.86 -4.85
CA ALA A 472 23.80 0.51 -4.62
C ALA A 472 22.29 0.58 -4.38
N TYR A 473 21.86 1.55 -3.57
CA TYR A 473 20.45 1.90 -3.43
C TYR A 473 19.83 2.18 -4.80
N ALA A 474 18.61 1.69 -5.04
CA ALA A 474 17.89 1.95 -6.29
C ALA A 474 17.13 3.28 -6.19
N ASP A 475 17.48 4.26 -7.02
CA ASP A 475 16.99 5.64 -6.93
C ASP A 475 15.46 5.77 -6.98
N PHE A 476 14.76 4.84 -7.62
CA PHE A 476 13.30 4.82 -7.65
C PHE A 476 12.68 4.41 -6.29
N SER A 477 13.40 3.67 -5.46
CA SER A 477 12.88 3.13 -4.20
C SER A 477 12.35 4.24 -3.30
N GLY A 478 11.16 4.06 -2.74
CA GLY A 478 10.58 5.00 -1.78
C GLY A 478 11.50 5.20 -0.58
N ARG A 479 11.66 6.45 -0.18
CA ARG A 479 12.60 6.88 0.88
C ARG A 479 11.84 7.32 2.12
N GLY A 480 12.38 6.94 3.27
CA GLY A 480 11.87 7.34 4.58
C GLY A 480 12.38 8.71 5.06
N PHE A 481 12.30 9.03 6.33
CA PHE A 481 11.52 8.21 7.26
C PHE A 481 10.02 8.43 7.04
N ALA A 482 9.15 7.72 7.80
CA ALA A 482 7.76 8.13 7.88
C ALA A 482 7.69 9.61 8.31
N ARG A 483 6.64 10.32 7.94
CA ARG A 483 6.45 11.73 8.30
C ARG A 483 6.60 11.89 9.81
N LEU A 484 7.22 12.98 10.25
CA LEU A 484 7.60 13.26 11.65
C LEU A 484 8.71 12.35 12.19
N GLY A 485 9.42 11.60 11.32
CA GLY A 485 10.58 10.77 11.70
C GLY A 485 10.24 9.43 12.35
N HIS A 486 8.96 9.12 12.58
CA HIS A 486 8.53 7.86 13.18
C HIS A 486 7.28 7.30 12.53
N PRO A 487 7.14 5.97 12.36
CA PRO A 487 8.20 4.97 12.60
C PRO A 487 9.40 5.13 11.65
N ILE A 488 10.56 4.56 12.03
CA ILE A 488 11.73 4.46 11.14
C ILE A 488 11.40 3.48 10.03
N LYS A 489 11.39 3.98 8.79
CA LYS A 489 11.08 3.26 7.55
C LYS A 489 12.04 3.70 6.43
N PRO A 490 12.39 2.80 5.48
CA PRO A 490 12.08 1.37 5.51
C PRO A 490 12.81 0.66 6.65
N GLU A 491 12.39 -0.56 7.00
CA GLU A 491 13.20 -1.39 7.89
C GLU A 491 14.42 -1.93 7.16
N LEU A 492 14.25 -2.40 5.94
CA LEU A 492 15.30 -3.09 5.17
C LEU A 492 15.20 -2.72 3.69
N VAL A 493 16.26 -3.03 2.96
CA VAL A 493 16.21 -3.14 1.50
C VAL A 493 16.54 -4.58 1.08
N ALA A 494 15.99 -4.98 -0.07
CA ALA A 494 16.31 -6.25 -0.72
C ALA A 494 16.59 -6.02 -2.21
N PRO A 495 17.15 -6.99 -2.95
CA PRO A 495 17.34 -6.85 -4.39
C PRO A 495 16.02 -6.51 -5.07
N GLY A 496 16.01 -5.47 -5.88
CA GLY A 496 14.82 -5.01 -6.59
C GLY A 496 15.10 -4.50 -8.01
N VAL A 497 16.26 -4.83 -8.55
CA VAL A 497 16.71 -4.37 -9.86
C VAL A 497 17.21 -5.54 -10.72
N ASN A 498 16.61 -5.97 -11.90
CA ASN A 498 16.81 -7.13 -12.81
C ASN A 498 16.47 -8.53 -12.17
N ILE A 499 15.34 -8.71 -11.36
CA ILE A 499 14.92 -10.01 -10.81
C ILE A 499 14.42 -10.92 -11.92
N ILE A 500 15.04 -12.08 -12.14
CA ILE A 500 14.48 -13.10 -13.02
C ILE A 500 13.48 -13.92 -12.20
N THR A 501 12.25 -13.99 -12.68
CA THR A 501 11.14 -14.63 -11.98
C THR A 501 10.09 -15.17 -12.95
N ALA A 502 9.14 -15.94 -12.44
CA ALA A 502 8.07 -16.54 -13.21
C ALA A 502 7.26 -15.49 -13.99
N ARG A 503 7.03 -15.76 -15.27
CA ARG A 503 6.21 -14.93 -16.16
C ARG A 503 4.84 -15.57 -16.36
N ALA A 504 3.78 -14.78 -16.26
CA ALA A 504 2.44 -15.24 -16.64
C ALA A 504 2.41 -15.66 -18.13
N GLY A 505 1.81 -16.80 -18.41
CA GLY A 505 1.87 -17.43 -19.74
C GLY A 505 2.98 -18.46 -19.89
N GLY A 506 3.94 -18.50 -18.97
CA GLY A 506 5.05 -19.45 -18.90
C GLY A 506 6.41 -18.83 -19.17
N GLY A 507 7.45 -19.54 -18.74
CA GLY A 507 8.84 -19.09 -18.79
C GLY A 507 9.16 -18.04 -17.72
N TYR A 508 10.25 -17.32 -17.93
CA TYR A 508 10.79 -16.36 -16.96
C TYR A 508 11.03 -15.02 -17.63
N GLU A 509 10.98 -13.96 -16.86
CA GLU A 509 11.29 -12.61 -17.29
C GLU A 509 12.08 -11.87 -16.21
N ALA A 510 12.68 -10.76 -16.61
CA ALA A 510 13.37 -9.87 -15.71
C ALA A 510 12.46 -8.68 -15.32
N VAL A 511 12.34 -8.39 -14.04
CA VAL A 511 11.44 -7.36 -13.48
C VAL A 511 12.16 -6.43 -12.49
N THR A 512 11.74 -5.16 -12.27
CA THR A 512 12.37 -4.15 -11.34
C THR A 512 11.33 -3.36 -10.57
N GLY A 513 11.51 -3.15 -9.29
CA GLY A 513 10.66 -2.39 -8.40
C GLY A 513 10.78 -2.88 -6.96
N THR A 514 10.31 -2.08 -6.03
CA THR A 514 10.18 -2.50 -4.62
C THR A 514 9.17 -3.63 -4.47
N SER A 515 8.23 -3.76 -5.40
CA SER A 515 7.32 -4.91 -5.53
C SER A 515 8.05 -6.25 -5.61
N PHE A 516 9.27 -6.25 -6.15
CA PHE A 516 10.10 -7.45 -6.32
C PHE A 516 11.18 -7.58 -5.25
N ALA A 517 11.39 -6.52 -4.47
CA ALA A 517 12.21 -6.57 -3.26
C ALA A 517 11.44 -7.15 -2.07
N ALA A 518 10.19 -6.78 -1.88
CA ALA A 518 9.33 -7.26 -0.79
C ALA A 518 9.22 -8.79 -0.72
N PRO A 519 9.02 -9.55 -1.82
CA PRO A 519 8.90 -11.00 -1.76
C PRO A 519 10.16 -11.74 -1.31
N PHE A 520 11.37 -11.15 -1.43
CA PHE A 520 12.58 -11.71 -0.80
C PHE A 520 12.44 -11.75 0.72
N VAL A 521 11.92 -10.70 1.31
CA VAL A 521 11.70 -10.63 2.76
C VAL A 521 10.51 -11.51 3.16
N THR A 522 9.47 -11.59 2.32
CA THR A 522 8.31 -12.47 2.56
C THR A 522 8.71 -13.94 2.61
N GLY A 523 9.46 -14.41 1.62
CA GLY A 523 9.98 -15.77 1.62
C GLY A 523 10.95 -16.02 2.79
N SER A 524 11.81 -15.05 3.12
CA SER A 524 12.70 -15.12 4.28
C SER A 524 11.92 -15.22 5.59
N ALA A 525 10.83 -14.49 5.75
CA ALA A 525 9.94 -14.58 6.89
C ALA A 525 9.32 -15.99 7.01
N ALA A 526 8.89 -16.59 5.89
CA ALA A 526 8.36 -17.94 5.86
C ALA A 526 9.43 -18.97 6.30
N LEU A 527 10.68 -18.84 5.85
CA LEU A 527 11.79 -19.70 6.31
C LEU A 527 12.07 -19.54 7.81
N MET A 528 12.05 -18.31 8.32
CA MET A 528 12.21 -18.06 9.76
C MET A 528 11.05 -18.65 10.56
N MET A 529 9.83 -18.54 10.07
CA MET A 529 8.66 -19.16 10.71
C MET A 529 8.72 -20.68 10.67
N GLN A 530 9.22 -21.28 9.59
CA GLN A 530 9.49 -22.73 9.55
C GLN A 530 10.47 -23.11 10.65
N TRP A 531 11.63 -22.46 10.72
CA TRP A 531 12.63 -22.73 11.74
C TRP A 531 12.09 -22.56 13.16
N GLY A 532 11.45 -21.41 13.41
CA GLY A 532 10.99 -21.07 14.75
C GLY A 532 9.74 -21.83 15.15
N ILE A 533 8.66 -21.67 14.39
CA ILE A 533 7.32 -22.10 14.77
C ILE A 533 7.08 -23.56 14.42
N VAL A 534 7.35 -23.95 13.15
CA VAL A 534 7.05 -25.31 12.66
C VAL A 534 8.01 -26.31 13.28
N ASN A 535 9.33 -26.00 13.29
CA ASN A 535 10.36 -26.88 13.86
C ASN A 535 10.49 -26.72 15.39
N GLY A 536 9.76 -25.77 16.02
CA GLY A 536 9.66 -25.62 17.46
C GLY A 536 10.83 -24.92 18.15
N ASN A 537 11.78 -24.32 17.40
CA ASN A 537 12.93 -23.63 17.98
C ASN A 537 12.55 -22.31 18.66
N ASP A 538 11.55 -21.61 18.13
CA ASP A 538 10.98 -20.37 18.68
C ASP A 538 9.50 -20.22 18.28
N PRO A 539 8.54 -20.71 19.07
CA PRO A 539 7.11 -20.71 18.74
C PRO A 539 6.50 -19.31 18.58
N TYR A 540 7.22 -18.27 18.98
CA TYR A 540 6.79 -16.86 18.94
C TYR A 540 7.55 -16.03 17.89
N LEU A 541 8.22 -16.67 16.93
CA LEU A 541 8.98 -15.99 15.88
C LEU A 541 8.06 -15.51 14.74
N TYR A 542 7.34 -14.43 15.01
CA TYR A 542 6.46 -13.74 14.05
C TYR A 542 6.33 -12.25 14.42
N GLY A 543 5.68 -11.45 13.58
CA GLY A 543 5.38 -10.04 13.82
C GLY A 543 6.63 -9.22 14.19
N GLU A 544 6.56 -8.42 15.24
CA GLU A 544 7.63 -7.52 15.69
C GLU A 544 8.93 -8.28 16.07
N LYS A 545 8.81 -9.50 16.61
CA LYS A 545 9.99 -10.29 16.96
C LYS A 545 10.75 -10.72 15.70
N LEU A 546 10.05 -11.20 14.69
CA LEU A 546 10.63 -11.56 13.39
C LEU A 546 11.27 -10.34 12.73
N LYS A 547 10.57 -9.20 12.72
CA LYS A 547 11.09 -7.91 12.23
C LYS A 547 12.39 -7.54 12.93
N ALA A 548 12.45 -7.63 14.26
CA ALA A 548 13.64 -7.32 15.03
C ALA A 548 14.84 -8.21 14.65
N TYR A 549 14.59 -9.49 14.35
CA TYR A 549 15.65 -10.40 13.92
C TYR A 549 16.14 -10.09 12.50
N LEU A 550 15.24 -9.74 11.58
CA LEU A 550 15.61 -9.30 10.24
C LEU A 550 16.45 -8.02 10.29
N ILE A 551 16.04 -7.03 11.10
CA ILE A 551 16.80 -5.80 11.33
C ILE A 551 18.19 -6.10 11.90
N ARG A 552 18.27 -6.96 12.92
CA ARG A 552 19.55 -7.35 13.53
C ARG A 552 20.48 -8.01 12.52
N GLY A 553 19.94 -8.82 11.61
CA GLY A 553 20.71 -9.53 10.59
C GLY A 553 21.10 -8.67 9.39
N ALA A 554 20.56 -7.47 9.26
CA ALA A 554 20.80 -6.61 8.11
C ALA A 554 22.30 -6.33 7.92
N ARG A 555 22.74 -6.34 6.66
CA ARG A 555 24.11 -6.01 6.29
C ARG A 555 24.21 -4.60 5.72
N SER A 556 25.37 -4.00 5.91
CA SER A 556 25.69 -2.70 5.30
C SER A 556 25.77 -2.81 3.78
N LEU A 557 25.38 -1.73 3.09
CA LEU A 557 25.62 -1.55 1.66
C LEU A 557 26.81 -0.60 1.45
N PRO A 558 27.65 -0.84 0.41
CA PRO A 558 28.70 0.10 0.03
C PRO A 558 28.12 1.50 -0.23
N GLY A 559 28.82 2.53 0.24
CA GLY A 559 28.38 3.93 0.09
C GLY A 559 27.43 4.43 1.18
N GLU A 560 26.81 3.56 1.98
CA GLU A 560 26.01 3.93 3.14
C GLU A 560 26.84 3.85 4.42
N THR A 561 26.93 4.95 5.16
CA THR A 561 27.81 5.06 6.35
C THR A 561 27.04 5.21 7.66
N VAL A 562 25.77 5.54 7.60
CA VAL A 562 24.89 5.76 8.77
C VAL A 562 23.69 4.82 8.66
N TYR A 563 23.33 4.16 9.76
CA TYR A 563 22.19 3.28 9.89
C TYR A 563 21.47 3.53 11.22
N PRO A 564 20.11 3.58 11.25
CA PRO A 564 19.26 3.58 10.08
C PRO A 564 19.34 4.90 9.30
N ASN A 565 18.99 4.87 8.00
CA ASN A 565 18.85 6.06 7.18
C ASN A 565 17.62 5.97 6.27
N GLU A 566 17.29 7.06 5.61
CA GLU A 566 16.05 7.23 4.83
C GLU A 566 16.00 6.34 3.57
N ARG A 567 17.15 5.92 3.05
CA ARG A 567 17.27 5.14 1.81
C ARG A 567 17.17 3.64 2.04
N VAL A 568 17.92 3.15 3.01
CA VAL A 568 18.12 1.71 3.20
C VAL A 568 17.70 1.19 4.58
N GLY A 569 17.15 2.06 5.42
CA GLY A 569 16.77 1.72 6.78
C GLY A 569 17.95 1.16 7.56
N TYR A 570 17.79 -0.02 8.14
CA TYR A 570 18.83 -0.71 8.90
C TYR A 570 19.85 -1.48 8.03
N GLY A 571 19.64 -1.52 6.69
CA GLY A 571 20.53 -2.15 5.73
C GLY A 571 19.86 -3.18 4.83
N ALA A 572 20.66 -3.94 4.10
CA ALA A 572 20.18 -4.96 3.18
C ALA A 572 19.89 -6.28 3.90
N LEU A 573 18.84 -6.97 3.46
CA LEU A 573 18.48 -8.30 3.94
C LEU A 573 19.69 -9.26 3.90
N CYS A 574 19.97 -9.92 5.01
CA CYS A 574 20.87 -11.07 5.08
C CYS A 574 20.26 -12.11 6.03
N LEU A 575 19.57 -13.10 5.46
CA LEU A 575 18.77 -14.06 6.23
C LEU A 575 19.63 -14.89 7.18
N GLU A 576 20.80 -15.31 6.74
CA GLU A 576 21.72 -16.11 7.57
C GLU A 576 22.03 -15.42 8.90
N ARG A 577 22.25 -14.10 8.88
CA ARG A 577 22.55 -13.33 10.09
C ARG A 577 21.33 -13.03 10.95
N SER A 578 20.14 -13.24 10.41
CA SER A 578 18.87 -12.94 11.10
C SER A 578 18.47 -14.02 12.11
N PHE A 579 19.08 -15.20 12.08
CA PHE A 579 18.81 -16.23 13.08
C PHE A 579 19.51 -15.93 14.40
N PRO A 580 18.91 -16.27 15.57
CA PRO A 580 19.58 -16.17 16.85
C PRO A 580 20.73 -17.17 16.91
N LEU A 581 21.91 -16.68 17.34
CA LEU A 581 23.09 -17.49 17.61
C LEU A 581 22.93 -18.26 18.94
#